data_e694c72880b016e210f965e5688d5de8
#
_entry.id   e694c72880b016e210f965e5688d5de8
#
_cell.length_a   1.000
_cell.length_b   1.000
_cell.length_c   1.000
_cell.angle_alpha   90.00
_cell.angle_beta   90.00
_cell.angle_gamma   90.00
#
_symmetry.space_group_name_H-M   'P 1'
#
loop_
_entity.id
_entity.type
_entity.pdbx_description
1 polymer ?
#
loop_
_entity_poly.entity_id
_entity_poly.type
_entity_poly.pdbx_seq_one_letter_code
_entity_poly.pdbx_strand_id
1 'polypeptide(L)'
;MLRNLSTSIFVLAAMAQLALAKDLPDPDGKPADMTKKVKVFIIMGQSNTLEMGKVKGDKEGSLEYAVKEEGLYPFMVDDAGDWTVREDVRNVHVMGSGGPGRTSVKRNDWLTVSGGKIGIETGIGHQLGNAIDEPVLILKTAIGNRSLGWDLLPPGSPSYEYDLEVKNKATKELQTKTFVYAGYGQSPDKWEKGTEPKAIGWKAGLQYDGDIARAKEVLSKLDEFYPGAKGYEIAGFLWWQGDKDRYNEGHAAMYEKNLKNLIASLRKDFDAPKAKFVCATLGQTSKEKAKGNEKLILDAMLAISDTSKYPVLKGDVATVYTNPISMGSSSNAHYGGNAKTYMNVGLAMGEAMVELLSNK
;
A
#
# COMPACT_ATOMS: atom_id res chain seq x y z
N MET A 1 8.52 -38.01 9.78
CA MET A 1 8.71 -37.77 8.33
C MET A 1 7.75 -36.70 7.79
N LEU A 2 7.51 -35.60 8.49
CA LEU A 2 6.54 -34.56 8.11
C LEU A 2 7.12 -33.13 8.14
N ARG A 3 8.45 -32.99 8.20
CA ARG A 3 9.13 -31.69 8.34
C ARG A 3 9.63 -31.08 7.01
N ASN A 4 9.63 -31.82 5.91
CA ASN A 4 10.24 -31.37 4.65
C ASN A 4 9.23 -30.91 3.57
N LEU A 5 7.91 -31.07 3.78
CA LEU A 5 6.92 -30.63 2.79
C LEU A 5 6.57 -29.11 2.88
N SER A 6 6.66 -28.52 4.09
CA SER A 6 6.28 -27.09 4.23
C SER A 6 7.33 -26.13 3.64
N THR A 7 8.61 -26.48 3.71
CA THR A 7 9.69 -25.62 3.17
C THR A 7 9.70 -25.60 1.64
N SER A 8 9.36 -26.74 1.01
CA SER A 8 9.30 -26.83 -0.44
C SER A 8 8.14 -26.05 -1.09
N ILE A 9 6.99 -25.97 -0.41
CA ILE A 9 5.83 -25.23 -0.91
C ILE A 9 6.08 -23.72 -0.87
N PHE A 10 6.76 -23.20 0.17
CA PHE A 10 7.07 -21.77 0.27
C PHE A 10 8.15 -21.31 -0.71
N VAL A 11 9.14 -22.14 -1.01
CA VAL A 11 10.16 -21.85 -2.02
C VAL A 11 9.57 -21.92 -3.43
N LEU A 12 8.64 -22.84 -3.70
CA LEU A 12 7.94 -22.91 -4.99
C LEU A 12 7.03 -21.67 -5.21
N ALA A 13 6.30 -21.21 -4.19
CA ALA A 13 5.44 -20.03 -4.32
C ALA A 13 6.26 -18.74 -4.55
N ALA A 14 7.40 -18.57 -3.86
CA ALA A 14 8.29 -17.44 -4.11
C ALA A 14 8.98 -17.50 -5.47
N MET A 15 9.38 -18.69 -5.92
CA MET A 15 9.93 -18.87 -7.26
C MET A 15 8.87 -18.74 -8.36
N ALA A 16 7.62 -19.16 -8.11
CA ALA A 16 6.53 -18.97 -9.04
C ALA A 16 6.19 -17.48 -9.23
N GLN A 17 6.18 -16.69 -8.15
CA GLN A 17 5.96 -15.24 -8.24
C GLN A 17 7.10 -14.51 -8.98
N LEU A 18 8.36 -14.92 -8.79
CA LEU A 18 9.49 -14.41 -9.55
C LEU A 18 9.47 -14.89 -11.02
N ALA A 19 8.99 -16.09 -11.28
CA ALA A 19 8.82 -16.61 -12.65
C ALA A 19 7.69 -15.88 -13.38
N LEU A 20 6.56 -15.62 -12.71
CA LEU A 20 5.45 -14.83 -13.27
C LEU A 20 5.90 -13.42 -13.66
N ALA A 21 6.78 -12.79 -12.88
CA ALA A 21 7.35 -11.49 -13.25
C ALA A 21 8.25 -11.57 -14.51
N LYS A 22 8.87 -12.71 -14.77
CA LYS A 22 9.66 -12.95 -16.00
C LYS A 22 8.81 -13.23 -17.24
N ASP A 23 7.64 -13.80 -17.03
CA ASP A 23 6.78 -14.31 -18.12
C ASP A 23 5.64 -13.34 -18.49
N LEU A 24 5.65 -12.10 -17.93
CA LEU A 24 4.71 -11.06 -18.37
C LEU A 24 5.02 -10.69 -19.82
N PRO A 25 4.00 -10.64 -20.71
CA PRO A 25 4.19 -10.22 -22.08
C PRO A 25 4.70 -8.79 -22.14
N ASP A 26 5.49 -8.48 -23.16
CA ASP A 26 5.87 -7.10 -23.44
C ASP A 26 4.62 -6.25 -23.68
N PRO A 27 4.55 -5.03 -23.13
CA PRO A 27 3.47 -4.12 -23.45
C PRO A 27 3.47 -3.82 -24.94
N ASP A 28 2.34 -4.02 -25.56
CA ASP A 28 2.21 -3.89 -27.04
C ASP A 28 1.96 -2.44 -27.51
N GLY A 29 2.01 -1.48 -26.59
CA GLY A 29 1.74 -0.07 -26.89
C GLY A 29 0.30 0.20 -27.33
N LYS A 30 -0.61 -0.78 -27.22
CA LYS A 30 -2.00 -0.57 -27.62
C LYS A 30 -2.67 0.40 -26.66
N PRO A 31 -3.40 1.39 -27.19
CA PRO A 31 -4.24 2.24 -26.36
C PRO A 31 -5.36 1.41 -25.75
N ALA A 32 -5.80 1.82 -24.58
CA ALA A 32 -6.95 1.23 -23.93
C ALA A 32 -8.25 1.44 -24.75
N ASP A 33 -9.26 0.60 -24.51
CA ASP A 33 -10.61 0.79 -25.08
C ASP A 33 -11.28 2.02 -24.45
N MET A 34 -11.05 3.17 -25.04
CA MET A 34 -11.59 4.47 -24.61
C MET A 34 -13.11 4.61 -24.78
N THR A 35 -13.81 3.58 -25.26
CA THR A 35 -15.29 3.55 -25.25
C THR A 35 -15.83 3.18 -23.87
N LYS A 36 -15.00 2.61 -23.01
CA LYS A 36 -15.33 2.16 -21.65
C LYS A 36 -14.95 3.20 -20.59
N LYS A 37 -15.48 3.01 -19.38
CA LYS A 37 -15.09 3.82 -18.20
C LYS A 37 -13.70 3.47 -17.73
N VAL A 38 -12.99 4.46 -17.21
CA VAL A 38 -11.69 4.27 -16.57
C VAL A 38 -11.85 3.43 -15.30
N LYS A 39 -11.07 2.36 -15.17
CA LYS A 39 -10.93 1.57 -13.93
C LYS A 39 -9.90 2.25 -13.03
N VAL A 40 -10.36 2.76 -11.90
CA VAL A 40 -9.52 3.50 -10.95
C VAL A 40 -9.08 2.58 -9.82
N PHE A 41 -7.77 2.56 -9.58
CA PHE A 41 -7.13 1.86 -8.47
C PHE A 41 -6.40 2.87 -7.59
N ILE A 42 -6.86 3.01 -6.33
CA ILE A 42 -6.32 4.01 -5.41
C ILE A 42 -5.28 3.36 -4.51
N ILE A 43 -4.04 3.86 -4.55
CA ILE A 43 -2.95 3.45 -3.68
C ILE A 43 -2.88 4.40 -2.49
N MET A 44 -2.97 3.87 -1.28
CA MET A 44 -2.81 4.59 -0.02
C MET A 44 -1.81 3.89 0.90
N GLY A 45 -1.28 4.62 1.87
CA GLY A 45 -0.33 4.08 2.84
C GLY A 45 0.63 5.12 3.37
N GLN A 46 1.91 4.74 3.49
CA GLN A 46 2.98 5.63 3.92
C GLN A 46 4.18 5.59 2.95
N SER A 47 5.38 5.87 3.43
CA SER A 47 6.58 6.00 2.57
C SER A 47 6.89 4.79 1.68
N ASN A 48 6.50 3.58 2.08
CA ASN A 48 6.69 2.39 1.24
C ASN A 48 5.84 2.40 -0.04
N THR A 49 4.76 3.19 -0.09
CA THR A 49 3.97 3.37 -1.32
C THR A 49 4.56 4.43 -2.26
N LEU A 50 5.57 5.18 -1.79
CA LEU A 50 6.21 6.22 -2.58
C LEU A 50 7.32 5.63 -3.48
N GLU A 51 7.79 6.44 -4.43
CA GLU A 51 8.88 6.06 -5.31
C GLU A 51 10.21 6.06 -4.54
N MET A 52 10.63 4.87 -4.08
CA MET A 52 11.89 4.71 -3.32
C MET A 52 12.87 3.76 -3.99
N GLY A 53 12.45 2.90 -4.95
CA GLY A 53 13.31 2.00 -5.71
C GLY A 53 14.20 2.76 -6.69
N LYS A 54 15.52 2.62 -6.58
CA LYS A 54 16.51 3.31 -7.43
C LYS A 54 16.44 2.79 -8.87
N VAL A 55 16.33 3.70 -9.84
CA VAL A 55 16.36 3.34 -11.26
C VAL A 55 17.80 3.15 -11.73
N LYS A 56 18.60 4.19 -11.65
CA LYS A 56 19.98 4.20 -12.19
C LYS A 56 20.96 3.49 -11.27
N GLY A 57 21.89 2.75 -11.88
CA GLY A 57 23.05 2.18 -11.21
C GLY A 57 23.51 0.88 -11.84
N ASP A 58 24.80 0.65 -11.71
CA ASP A 58 25.55 -0.54 -12.15
C ASP A 58 25.66 -1.61 -11.06
N LYS A 59 24.91 -1.46 -9.96
CA LYS A 59 24.96 -2.34 -8.79
C LYS A 59 23.63 -3.05 -8.57
N GLU A 60 23.74 -4.25 -8.04
CA GLU A 60 22.60 -5.04 -7.60
C GLU A 60 21.62 -4.19 -6.76
N GLY A 61 20.34 -4.30 -7.08
CA GLY A 61 19.26 -3.58 -6.43
C GLY A 61 18.79 -2.32 -7.16
N SER A 62 19.50 -1.82 -8.18
CA SER A 62 18.94 -0.83 -9.11
C SER A 62 18.06 -1.49 -10.17
N LEU A 63 17.13 -0.74 -10.75
CA LEU A 63 16.26 -1.26 -11.81
C LEU A 63 17.06 -1.53 -13.09
N GLU A 64 17.97 -0.64 -13.45
CA GLU A 64 18.82 -0.82 -14.65
C GLU A 64 19.64 -2.11 -14.56
N TYR A 65 20.24 -2.39 -13.41
CA TYR A 65 20.99 -3.61 -13.19
C TYR A 65 20.07 -4.84 -13.26
N ALA A 66 18.90 -4.79 -12.61
CA ALA A 66 17.92 -5.88 -12.63
C ALA A 66 17.46 -6.21 -14.06
N VAL A 67 17.21 -5.19 -14.89
CA VAL A 67 16.73 -5.38 -16.26
C VAL A 67 17.87 -5.79 -17.21
N LYS A 68 18.98 -5.05 -17.19
CA LYS A 68 20.05 -5.20 -18.21
C LYS A 68 21.04 -6.30 -17.88
N GLU A 69 21.39 -6.49 -16.60
CA GLU A 69 22.40 -7.48 -16.21
C GLU A 69 21.79 -8.78 -15.69
N GLU A 70 20.70 -8.71 -14.93
CA GLU A 70 20.03 -9.89 -14.40
C GLU A 70 18.94 -10.44 -15.36
N GLY A 71 18.54 -9.69 -16.40
CA GLY A 71 17.50 -10.07 -17.35
C GLY A 71 16.11 -10.21 -16.70
N LEU A 72 15.88 -9.50 -15.59
CA LEU A 72 14.58 -9.46 -14.92
C LEU A 72 13.67 -8.41 -15.57
N TYR A 73 12.36 -8.63 -15.46
CA TYR A 73 11.33 -7.69 -15.95
C TYR A 73 11.51 -7.28 -17.42
N PRO A 74 11.58 -8.23 -18.36
CA PRO A 74 11.85 -7.95 -19.79
C PRO A 74 10.82 -6.96 -20.39
N PHE A 75 9.59 -6.94 -19.86
CA PHE A 75 8.53 -6.01 -20.27
C PHE A 75 8.81 -4.54 -19.94
N MET A 76 9.84 -4.24 -19.16
CA MET A 76 10.20 -2.89 -18.76
C MET A 76 10.95 -2.10 -19.83
N VAL A 77 11.47 -2.77 -20.83
CA VAL A 77 12.17 -2.16 -21.97
C VAL A 77 11.56 -2.64 -23.28
N ASP A 78 11.56 -1.77 -24.27
CA ASP A 78 11.17 -2.11 -25.64
C ASP A 78 12.34 -2.70 -26.44
N ASP A 79 12.11 -3.01 -27.72
CA ASP A 79 13.10 -3.58 -28.63
C ASP A 79 14.29 -2.63 -28.88
N ALA A 80 14.14 -1.33 -28.65
CA ALA A 80 15.22 -0.34 -28.75
C ALA A 80 16.03 -0.24 -27.46
N GLY A 81 15.58 -0.85 -26.37
CA GLY A 81 16.18 -0.79 -25.04
C GLY A 81 15.77 0.46 -24.24
N ASP A 82 14.77 1.20 -24.70
CA ASP A 82 14.17 2.30 -23.97
C ASP A 82 13.10 1.80 -22.99
N TRP A 83 12.83 2.60 -21.94
CA TRP A 83 11.80 2.26 -20.99
C TRP A 83 10.41 2.21 -21.65
N THR A 84 9.72 1.08 -21.54
CA THR A 84 8.39 0.90 -22.07
C THR A 84 7.42 1.94 -21.53
N VAL A 85 6.58 2.49 -22.40
CA VAL A 85 5.46 3.39 -22.06
C VAL A 85 4.15 2.65 -22.25
N ARG A 86 3.32 2.60 -21.22
CA ARG A 86 1.97 2.02 -21.31
C ARG A 86 0.93 3.13 -21.53
N GLU A 87 0.39 3.21 -22.72
CA GLU A 87 -0.63 4.18 -23.09
C GLU A 87 -2.05 3.79 -22.65
N ASP A 88 -2.19 2.62 -22.03
CA ASP A 88 -3.43 2.11 -21.42
C ASP A 88 -3.52 2.39 -19.91
N VAL A 89 -2.40 2.75 -19.26
CA VAL A 89 -2.32 2.98 -17.81
C VAL A 89 -1.80 4.38 -17.50
N ARG A 90 -2.61 5.20 -16.85
CA ARG A 90 -2.17 6.49 -16.26
C ARG A 90 -1.65 6.27 -14.84
N ASN A 91 -0.53 6.91 -14.53
CA ASN A 91 0.06 6.98 -13.20
C ASN A 91 -0.05 8.41 -12.66
N VAL A 92 -0.94 8.60 -11.70
CA VAL A 92 -1.18 9.88 -11.04
C VAL A 92 -0.80 9.79 -9.58
N HIS A 93 0.09 10.67 -9.14
CA HIS A 93 0.47 10.78 -7.73
C HIS A 93 0.20 12.21 -7.24
N VAL A 94 -0.69 12.33 -6.27
CA VAL A 94 -1.00 13.58 -5.58
C VAL A 94 -0.64 13.48 -4.10
N MET A 95 -0.11 14.56 -3.52
CA MET A 95 0.40 14.56 -2.16
C MET A 95 0.05 15.85 -1.44
N GLY A 96 -0.21 15.74 -0.14
CA GLY A 96 -0.34 16.85 0.79
C GLY A 96 -0.33 16.36 2.23
N SER A 97 0.12 17.18 3.16
CA SER A 97 0.16 16.85 4.58
C SER A 97 -1.09 17.37 5.29
N GLY A 98 -1.71 16.53 6.11
CA GLY A 98 -2.90 16.86 6.88
C GLY A 98 -4.19 16.84 6.07
N GLY A 99 -5.20 17.57 6.54
CA GLY A 99 -6.55 17.58 5.99
C GLY A 99 -6.70 18.13 4.58
N PRO A 100 -7.95 18.31 4.12
CA PRO A 100 -8.22 18.93 2.83
C PRO A 100 -7.52 20.28 2.69
N GLY A 101 -7.00 20.56 1.50
CA GLY A 101 -6.24 21.78 1.23
C GLY A 101 -5.36 21.63 0.00
N ARG A 102 -4.23 22.33 -0.03
CA ARG A 102 -3.35 22.32 -1.21
C ARG A 102 -2.92 20.92 -1.61
N THR A 103 -3.20 20.56 -2.85
CA THR A 103 -2.76 19.34 -3.51
C THR A 103 -1.51 19.63 -4.34
N SER A 104 -0.47 18.81 -4.16
CA SER A 104 0.72 18.83 -5.01
C SER A 104 0.66 17.63 -5.94
N VAL A 105 0.55 17.87 -7.23
CA VAL A 105 0.69 16.82 -8.26
C VAL A 105 2.16 16.50 -8.40
N LYS A 106 2.54 15.27 -8.08
CA LYS A 106 3.90 14.75 -8.17
C LYS A 106 4.14 14.03 -9.47
N ARG A 107 3.08 13.41 -10.00
CA ARG A 107 3.10 12.68 -11.26
C ARG A 107 1.73 12.75 -11.93
N ASN A 108 1.74 12.90 -13.23
CA ASN A 108 0.56 12.81 -14.09
C ASN A 108 1.01 12.40 -15.50
N ASP A 109 1.44 11.15 -15.65
CA ASP A 109 2.05 10.64 -16.88
C ASP A 109 1.41 9.30 -17.27
N TRP A 110 1.64 8.83 -18.50
CA TRP A 110 1.49 7.43 -18.85
C TRP A 110 2.47 6.59 -18.01
N LEU A 111 2.09 5.34 -17.68
CA LEU A 111 2.96 4.50 -16.86
C LEU A 111 4.25 4.17 -17.61
N THR A 112 5.33 4.69 -17.09
CA THR A 112 6.70 4.44 -17.56
C THR A 112 7.69 4.72 -16.44
N VAL A 113 8.95 4.37 -16.64
CA VAL A 113 10.05 4.79 -15.77
C VAL A 113 10.44 6.23 -16.12
N SER A 114 9.90 7.18 -15.40
CA SER A 114 10.24 8.59 -15.53
C SER A 114 10.93 9.10 -14.26
N GLY A 115 12.21 9.44 -14.36
CA GLY A 115 13.01 9.93 -13.24
C GLY A 115 13.90 8.86 -12.60
N GLY A 116 14.42 9.18 -11.41
CA GLY A 116 15.48 8.39 -10.75
C GLY A 116 14.96 7.27 -9.83
N LYS A 117 13.65 7.14 -9.66
CA LYS A 117 13.03 6.18 -8.74
C LYS A 117 11.71 5.63 -9.27
N ILE A 118 11.39 4.40 -8.88
CA ILE A 118 10.11 3.73 -9.08
C ILE A 118 9.45 3.39 -7.74
N GLY A 119 8.15 3.16 -7.76
CA GLY A 119 7.37 2.61 -6.66
C GLY A 119 6.60 1.37 -7.09
N ILE A 120 5.70 0.92 -6.22
CA ILE A 120 4.86 -0.27 -6.47
C ILE A 120 3.88 -0.09 -7.64
N GLU A 121 3.51 1.15 -7.97
CA GLU A 121 2.62 1.46 -9.10
C GLU A 121 3.14 0.90 -10.42
N THR A 122 4.47 0.79 -10.57
CA THR A 122 5.08 0.25 -11.78
C THR A 122 4.66 -1.20 -12.01
N GLY A 123 4.89 -2.07 -11.03
CA GLY A 123 4.48 -3.49 -11.13
C GLY A 123 2.95 -3.66 -11.16
N ILE A 124 2.22 -2.91 -10.33
CA ILE A 124 0.76 -2.93 -10.31
C ILE A 124 0.19 -2.58 -11.69
N GLY A 125 0.71 -1.52 -12.31
CA GLY A 125 0.20 -1.05 -13.60
C GLY A 125 0.46 -2.01 -14.75
N HIS A 126 1.61 -2.68 -14.77
CA HIS A 126 1.87 -3.72 -15.75
C HIS A 126 0.91 -4.90 -15.61
N GLN A 127 0.62 -5.36 -14.39
CA GLN A 127 -0.34 -6.44 -14.15
C GLN A 127 -1.76 -6.04 -14.57
N LEU A 128 -2.21 -4.86 -14.16
CA LEU A 128 -3.56 -4.39 -14.45
C LEU A 128 -3.77 -4.10 -15.94
N GLY A 129 -2.81 -3.43 -16.59
CA GLY A 129 -2.91 -3.12 -18.01
C GLY A 129 -2.90 -4.38 -18.89
N ASN A 130 -2.18 -5.44 -18.47
CA ASN A 130 -2.22 -6.73 -19.20
C ASN A 130 -3.54 -7.50 -19.02
N ALA A 131 -4.26 -7.25 -17.92
CA ALA A 131 -5.45 -8.02 -17.56
C ALA A 131 -6.77 -7.31 -17.89
N ILE A 132 -6.75 -6.00 -18.15
CA ILE A 132 -7.92 -5.16 -18.27
C ILE A 132 -7.87 -4.40 -19.61
N ASP A 133 -8.90 -4.55 -20.44
CA ASP A 133 -9.02 -3.82 -21.71
C ASP A 133 -9.48 -2.36 -21.50
N GLU A 134 -10.14 -2.07 -20.38
CA GLU A 134 -10.57 -0.73 -20.02
C GLU A 134 -9.36 0.18 -19.70
N PRO A 135 -9.50 1.51 -19.88
CA PRO A 135 -8.49 2.45 -19.43
C PRO A 135 -8.23 2.30 -17.92
N VAL A 136 -6.97 2.26 -17.50
CA VAL A 136 -6.57 2.10 -16.12
C VAL A 136 -5.97 3.40 -15.56
N LEU A 137 -6.48 3.86 -14.43
CA LEU A 137 -5.89 4.95 -13.66
C LEU A 137 -5.36 4.42 -12.32
N ILE A 138 -4.06 4.46 -12.12
CA ILE A 138 -3.45 4.28 -10.80
C ILE A 138 -3.35 5.67 -10.16
N LEU A 139 -4.12 5.86 -9.10
CA LEU A 139 -4.16 7.11 -8.34
C LEU A 139 -3.52 6.91 -6.97
N LYS A 140 -2.34 7.45 -6.75
CA LYS A 140 -1.65 7.41 -5.47
C LYS A 140 -1.93 8.67 -4.66
N THR A 141 -2.46 8.48 -3.42
CA THR A 141 -2.64 9.53 -2.42
C THR A 141 -1.94 9.09 -1.14
N ALA A 142 -0.65 9.35 -1.04
CA ALA A 142 0.15 8.92 0.10
C ALA A 142 1.23 9.94 0.44
N ILE A 143 1.60 9.96 1.71
CA ILE A 143 2.74 10.73 2.24
C ILE A 143 3.48 9.90 3.28
N GLY A 144 4.79 10.13 3.43
CA GLY A 144 5.62 9.37 4.37
C GLY A 144 5.25 9.57 5.84
N ASN A 145 5.65 8.58 6.67
CA ASN A 145 5.58 8.64 8.14
C ASN A 145 4.18 8.89 8.70
N ARG A 146 3.19 8.13 8.23
CA ARG A 146 1.79 8.18 8.69
C ARG A 146 1.35 6.84 9.29
N SER A 147 0.72 6.90 10.47
CA SER A 147 0.16 5.75 11.17
C SER A 147 -1.31 5.54 10.81
N LEU A 148 -1.74 4.27 10.80
CA LEU A 148 -3.16 3.93 10.70
C LEU A 148 -3.89 4.23 12.02
N GLY A 149 -3.20 4.07 13.15
CA GLY A 149 -3.78 4.31 14.48
C GLY A 149 -4.01 5.77 14.83
N TRP A 150 -3.46 6.72 14.06
CA TRP A 150 -3.59 8.14 14.32
C TRP A 150 -3.83 8.96 13.04
N ASP A 151 -2.81 9.08 12.18
CA ASP A 151 -2.85 9.98 11.03
C ASP A 151 -3.93 9.60 10.01
N LEU A 152 -4.03 8.31 9.71
CA LEU A 152 -4.93 7.71 8.72
C LEU A 152 -6.12 6.99 9.37
N LEU A 153 -6.41 7.28 10.66
CA LEU A 153 -7.49 6.65 11.38
C LEU A 153 -8.82 6.94 10.67
N PRO A 154 -9.57 5.91 10.21
CA PRO A 154 -10.76 6.15 9.42
C PRO A 154 -11.96 6.63 10.25
N PRO A 155 -12.93 7.33 9.64
CA PRO A 155 -14.15 7.77 10.30
C PRO A 155 -14.86 6.63 11.05
N GLY A 156 -15.47 6.97 12.19
CA GLY A 156 -16.18 6.02 13.03
C GLY A 156 -15.28 5.15 13.93
N SER A 157 -13.97 5.34 13.90
CA SER A 157 -13.05 4.69 14.86
C SER A 157 -13.22 5.29 16.24
N PRO A 158 -13.61 4.50 17.27
CA PRO A 158 -13.79 5.00 18.64
C PRO A 158 -12.44 5.19 19.33
N SER A 159 -12.42 6.02 20.39
CA SER A 159 -11.35 6.00 21.37
C SER A 159 -11.33 4.68 22.14
N TYR A 160 -10.18 4.32 22.66
CA TYR A 160 -10.00 3.09 23.45
C TYR A 160 -8.93 3.28 24.53
N GLU A 161 -8.99 2.43 25.55
CA GLU A 161 -8.01 2.40 26.62
C GLU A 161 -6.95 1.33 26.33
N TYR A 162 -5.71 1.63 26.71
CA TYR A 162 -4.60 0.71 26.58
C TYR A 162 -3.58 0.95 27.71
N ASP A 163 -3.15 -0.14 28.35
CA ASP A 163 -2.18 -0.10 29.43
C ASP A 163 -0.75 -0.12 28.86
N LEU A 164 0.06 0.83 29.27
CA LEU A 164 1.46 0.94 28.90
C LEU A 164 2.37 0.83 30.12
N GLU A 165 3.46 0.10 29.96
CA GLU A 165 4.57 0.13 30.88
C GLU A 165 5.37 1.44 30.71
N VAL A 166 5.29 2.33 31.67
CA VAL A 166 5.99 3.61 31.64
C VAL A 166 7.04 3.69 32.75
N LYS A 167 8.21 4.21 32.44
CA LYS A 167 9.26 4.39 33.42
C LYS A 167 8.99 5.62 34.26
N ASN A 168 8.87 5.46 35.57
CA ASN A 168 8.79 6.58 36.50
C ASN A 168 10.07 7.41 36.40
N LYS A 169 9.95 8.71 36.16
CA LYS A 169 11.12 9.59 35.95
C LYS A 169 11.99 9.73 37.18
N ALA A 170 11.40 9.69 38.39
CA ALA A 170 12.09 9.86 39.64
C ALA A 170 12.71 8.53 40.15
N THR A 171 11.90 7.46 40.27
CA THR A 171 12.33 6.16 40.85
C THR A 171 13.00 5.26 39.83
N LYS A 172 12.84 5.52 38.52
CA LYS A 172 13.28 4.65 37.39
C LYS A 172 12.57 3.29 37.29
N GLU A 173 11.63 3.02 38.19
CA GLU A 173 10.81 1.82 38.17
C GLU A 173 9.78 1.82 37.07
N LEU A 174 9.43 0.67 36.52
CA LEU A 174 8.32 0.49 35.61
C LEU A 174 7.01 0.52 36.39
N GLN A 175 6.05 1.21 35.85
CA GLN A 175 4.68 1.24 36.35
C GLN A 175 3.70 1.16 35.19
N THR A 176 2.66 0.36 35.36
CA THR A 176 1.57 0.30 34.40
C THR A 176 0.69 1.53 34.52
N LYS A 177 0.45 2.21 33.41
CA LYS A 177 -0.50 3.33 33.32
C LYS A 177 -1.47 3.11 32.19
N THR A 178 -2.74 3.39 32.46
CA THR A 178 -3.78 3.35 31.43
C THR A 178 -3.79 4.66 30.65
N PHE A 179 -3.73 4.56 29.33
CA PHE A 179 -3.87 5.68 28.40
C PHE A 179 -5.16 5.55 27.60
N VAL A 180 -5.80 6.68 27.35
CA VAL A 180 -6.88 6.78 26.37
C VAL A 180 -6.25 7.19 25.04
N TYR A 181 -6.42 6.37 24.02
CA TYR A 181 -6.04 6.66 22.65
C TYR A 181 -7.19 7.34 21.92
N ALA A 182 -6.87 8.34 21.13
CA ALA A 182 -7.84 9.15 20.43
C ALA A 182 -8.67 8.32 19.43
N GLY A 183 -9.96 8.51 19.44
CA GLY A 183 -10.84 8.14 18.34
C GLY A 183 -10.78 9.17 17.21
N TYR A 184 -11.39 8.85 16.06
CA TYR A 184 -11.43 9.75 14.90
C TYR A 184 -11.90 11.17 15.28
N GLY A 185 -11.15 12.16 14.81
CA GLY A 185 -11.42 13.58 15.06
C GLY A 185 -10.92 14.13 16.40
N GLN A 186 -10.49 13.27 17.34
CA GLN A 186 -9.97 13.69 18.64
C GLN A 186 -8.49 14.07 18.59
N SER A 187 -8.01 14.76 19.63
CA SER A 187 -6.63 15.25 19.83
C SER A 187 -6.34 15.35 21.33
N PRO A 188 -5.10 15.04 21.78
CA PRO A 188 -3.93 14.54 21.05
C PRO A 188 -4.03 13.05 20.73
N ASP A 189 -2.94 12.43 20.20
CA ASP A 189 -2.86 11.00 19.89
C ASP A 189 -3.30 10.11 21.07
N LYS A 190 -2.80 10.40 22.26
CA LYS A 190 -3.20 9.74 23.51
C LYS A 190 -2.98 10.64 24.73
N TRP A 191 -3.66 10.31 25.82
CA TRP A 191 -3.49 10.97 27.13
C TRP A 191 -3.66 9.97 28.27
N GLU A 192 -3.04 10.24 29.43
CA GLU A 192 -3.20 9.40 30.61
C GLU A 192 -4.65 9.44 31.12
N LYS A 193 -5.26 8.30 31.38
CA LYS A 193 -6.63 8.18 31.88
C LYS A 193 -6.81 9.00 33.17
N GLY A 194 -7.90 9.76 33.23
CA GLY A 194 -8.17 10.65 34.37
C GLY A 194 -7.53 12.05 34.24
N THR A 195 -6.75 12.29 33.16
CA THR A 195 -6.27 13.65 32.86
C THR A 195 -7.07 14.25 31.72
N GLU A 196 -7.12 15.59 31.68
CA GLU A 196 -7.77 16.29 30.59
C GLU A 196 -6.84 16.37 29.37
N PRO A 197 -7.29 15.94 28.16
CA PRO A 197 -6.46 15.98 26.97
C PRO A 197 -6.20 17.42 26.53
N LYS A 198 -4.94 17.73 26.22
CA LYS A 198 -4.55 19.01 25.64
C LYS A 198 -4.44 18.86 24.14
N ALA A 199 -5.41 19.39 23.41
CA ALA A 199 -5.42 19.34 21.95
C ALA A 199 -4.16 19.98 21.35
N ILE A 200 -3.70 19.41 20.24
CA ILE A 200 -2.59 19.92 19.42
C ILE A 200 -3.11 20.29 18.03
N GLY A 201 -2.28 20.88 17.18
CA GLY A 201 -2.66 21.29 15.83
C GLY A 201 -2.94 20.13 14.85
N TRP A 202 -3.00 18.89 15.35
CA TRP A 202 -3.29 17.67 14.61
C TRP A 202 -4.37 16.86 15.32
N LYS A 203 -5.23 16.15 14.57
CA LYS A 203 -6.27 15.25 15.09
C LYS A 203 -6.24 13.90 14.40
N ALA A 204 -6.80 12.89 15.05
CA ALA A 204 -6.95 11.56 14.51
C ALA A 204 -7.73 11.58 13.19
N GLY A 205 -7.18 10.95 12.15
CA GLY A 205 -7.78 10.88 10.82
C GLY A 205 -7.54 12.10 9.93
N LEU A 206 -6.79 13.09 10.38
CA LEU A 206 -6.59 14.33 9.61
C LEU A 206 -5.93 14.04 8.24
N GLN A 207 -4.96 13.13 8.17
CA GLN A 207 -4.34 12.72 6.90
C GLN A 207 -5.30 11.90 6.04
N TYR A 208 -6.11 11.02 6.66
CA TYR A 208 -7.16 10.28 5.95
C TYR A 208 -8.09 11.24 5.21
N ASP A 209 -8.64 12.23 5.92
CA ASP A 209 -9.53 13.24 5.33
C ASP A 209 -8.89 13.96 4.14
N GLY A 210 -7.61 14.29 4.29
CA GLY A 210 -6.85 14.97 3.24
C GLY A 210 -6.60 14.09 2.02
N ASP A 211 -6.23 12.83 2.21
CA ASP A 211 -5.94 11.91 1.11
C ASP A 211 -7.22 11.55 0.33
N ILE A 212 -8.35 11.35 1.03
CA ILE A 212 -9.66 11.17 0.39
C ILE A 212 -10.06 12.40 -0.41
N ALA A 213 -9.90 13.61 0.15
CA ALA A 213 -10.23 14.85 -0.56
C ALA A 213 -9.39 15.04 -1.82
N ARG A 214 -8.08 14.74 -1.76
CA ARG A 214 -7.17 14.83 -2.91
C ARG A 214 -7.52 13.83 -4.01
N ALA A 215 -7.86 12.59 -3.64
CA ALA A 215 -8.32 11.61 -4.61
C ALA A 215 -9.61 12.08 -5.30
N LYS A 216 -10.58 12.56 -4.53
CA LYS A 216 -11.84 13.10 -5.08
C LYS A 216 -11.61 14.32 -5.96
N GLU A 217 -10.65 15.19 -5.64
CA GLU A 217 -10.28 16.32 -6.48
C GLU A 217 -9.78 15.85 -7.86
N VAL A 218 -8.88 14.86 -7.92
CA VAL A 218 -8.41 14.26 -9.19
C VAL A 218 -9.58 13.68 -9.97
N LEU A 219 -10.44 12.90 -9.32
CA LEU A 219 -11.58 12.26 -9.97
C LEU A 219 -12.63 13.26 -10.48
N SER A 220 -12.79 14.41 -9.82
CA SER A 220 -13.68 15.50 -10.26
C SER A 220 -13.17 16.22 -11.52
N LYS A 221 -11.88 16.09 -11.82
CA LYS A 221 -11.18 16.67 -12.97
C LYS A 221 -10.59 15.56 -13.86
N LEU A 222 -11.31 14.45 -14.00
CA LEU A 222 -10.78 13.22 -14.61
C LEU A 222 -10.13 13.45 -15.97
N ASP A 223 -10.68 14.30 -16.82
CA ASP A 223 -10.16 14.59 -18.17
C ASP A 223 -8.78 15.27 -18.16
N GLU A 224 -8.44 16.00 -17.08
CA GLU A 224 -7.09 16.56 -16.88
C GLU A 224 -6.06 15.46 -16.56
N PHE A 225 -6.49 14.38 -15.91
CA PHE A 225 -5.63 13.28 -15.45
C PHE A 225 -5.71 12.04 -16.35
N TYR A 226 -6.80 11.84 -17.04
CA TYR A 226 -6.96 10.82 -18.07
C TYR A 226 -7.70 11.42 -19.27
N PRO A 227 -6.99 12.02 -20.23
CA PRO A 227 -7.61 12.70 -21.39
C PRO A 227 -8.53 11.79 -22.20
N GLY A 228 -9.72 12.28 -22.52
CA GLY A 228 -10.73 11.56 -23.29
C GLY A 228 -11.54 10.53 -22.50
N ALA A 229 -11.41 10.48 -21.17
CA ALA A 229 -12.14 9.56 -20.30
C ALA A 229 -13.66 9.72 -20.41
N LYS A 230 -14.41 8.60 -20.48
CA LYS A 230 -15.89 8.55 -20.50
C LYS A 230 -16.52 8.39 -19.11
N GLY A 231 -15.84 8.84 -18.06
CA GLY A 231 -16.17 8.62 -16.66
C GLY A 231 -15.32 7.51 -16.06
N TYR A 232 -15.60 7.16 -14.81
CA TYR A 232 -14.77 6.18 -14.08
C TYR A 232 -15.61 5.25 -13.22
N GLU A 233 -14.94 4.20 -12.74
CA GLU A 233 -15.39 3.27 -11.72
C GLU A 233 -14.21 3.01 -10.76
N ILE A 234 -14.46 3.11 -9.45
CA ILE A 234 -13.46 2.69 -8.45
C ILE A 234 -13.46 1.17 -8.40
N ALA A 235 -12.43 0.56 -8.97
CA ALA A 235 -12.30 -0.89 -9.05
C ALA A 235 -11.62 -1.49 -7.83
N GLY A 236 -10.68 -0.75 -7.21
CA GLY A 236 -9.98 -1.28 -6.04
C GLY A 236 -9.12 -0.27 -5.29
N PHE A 237 -8.70 -0.71 -4.11
CA PHE A 237 -7.77 -0.01 -3.22
C PHE A 237 -6.56 -0.90 -2.96
N LEU A 238 -5.37 -0.28 -2.88
CA LEU A 238 -4.12 -0.95 -2.57
C LEU A 238 -3.45 -0.25 -1.37
N TRP A 239 -3.03 -1.04 -0.39
CA TRP A 239 -2.54 -0.55 0.89
C TRP A 239 -1.18 -1.13 1.26
N TRP A 240 -0.19 -0.27 1.50
CA TRP A 240 1.11 -0.68 2.01
C TRP A 240 1.60 0.27 3.11
N GLN A 241 1.33 -0.08 4.36
CA GLN A 241 1.59 0.75 5.53
C GLN A 241 1.80 -0.14 6.76
N GLY A 242 2.31 0.37 7.86
CA GLY A 242 2.47 -0.33 9.15
C GLY A 242 3.71 0.09 9.92
N ASP A 243 4.74 0.61 9.24
CA ASP A 243 5.99 0.98 9.90
C ASP A 243 5.81 1.98 11.03
N LYS A 244 4.96 2.99 10.85
CA LYS A 244 4.74 4.00 11.87
C LYS A 244 4.02 3.43 13.08
N ASP A 245 3.07 2.52 12.89
CA ASP A 245 2.27 1.94 13.96
C ASP A 245 3.08 0.99 14.86
N ARG A 246 4.09 0.30 14.33
CA ARG A 246 4.89 -0.61 15.14
C ARG A 246 5.75 0.07 16.22
N TYR A 247 5.88 1.40 16.18
CA TYR A 247 6.52 2.18 17.25
C TYR A 247 5.54 2.62 18.35
N ASN A 248 4.28 2.19 18.28
CA ASN A 248 3.23 2.54 19.24
C ASN A 248 2.40 1.29 19.56
N GLU A 249 2.50 0.81 20.81
CA GLU A 249 1.86 -0.44 21.25
C GLU A 249 0.34 -0.41 21.10
N GLY A 250 -0.31 0.70 21.49
CA GLY A 250 -1.74 0.84 21.32
C GLY A 250 -2.19 0.85 19.86
N HIS A 251 -1.44 1.52 18.97
CA HIS A 251 -1.73 1.49 17.53
C HIS A 251 -1.56 0.07 16.96
N ALA A 252 -0.47 -0.62 17.32
CA ALA A 252 -0.23 -1.98 16.86
C ALA A 252 -1.32 -2.95 17.34
N ALA A 253 -1.77 -2.84 18.59
CA ALA A 253 -2.83 -3.67 19.15
C ALA A 253 -4.18 -3.47 18.45
N MET A 254 -4.45 -2.27 17.94
CA MET A 254 -5.71 -1.93 17.25
C MET A 254 -5.61 -2.00 15.73
N TYR A 255 -4.47 -2.37 15.18
CA TYR A 255 -4.21 -2.30 13.74
C TYR A 255 -5.23 -3.08 12.92
N GLU A 256 -5.56 -4.30 13.31
CA GLU A 256 -6.53 -5.15 12.61
C GLU A 256 -7.93 -4.51 12.55
N LYS A 257 -8.41 -4.00 13.68
CA LYS A 257 -9.70 -3.32 13.77
C LYS A 257 -9.73 -2.06 12.91
N ASN A 258 -8.65 -1.28 12.95
CA ASN A 258 -8.53 -0.06 12.17
C ASN A 258 -8.43 -0.36 10.66
N LEU A 259 -7.71 -1.42 10.26
CA LEU A 259 -7.61 -1.85 8.87
C LEU A 259 -8.96 -2.31 8.31
N LYS A 260 -9.72 -3.09 9.09
CA LYS A 260 -11.08 -3.47 8.71
C LYS A 260 -12.00 -2.25 8.55
N ASN A 261 -11.91 -1.28 9.47
CA ASN A 261 -12.68 -0.05 9.39
C ASN A 261 -12.25 0.81 8.20
N LEU A 262 -10.95 0.84 7.88
CA LEU A 262 -10.41 1.53 6.70
C LEU A 262 -11.06 1.01 5.41
N ILE A 263 -11.13 -0.31 5.22
CA ILE A 263 -11.77 -0.93 4.05
C ILE A 263 -13.23 -0.48 3.92
N ALA A 264 -13.98 -0.53 5.02
CA ALA A 264 -15.38 -0.11 5.02
C ALA A 264 -15.53 1.39 4.72
N SER A 265 -14.67 2.23 5.31
CA SER A 265 -14.69 3.68 5.12
C SER A 265 -14.33 4.08 3.69
N LEU A 266 -13.31 3.46 3.09
CA LEU A 266 -12.92 3.71 1.70
C LEU A 266 -14.07 3.37 0.75
N ARG A 267 -14.69 2.21 0.91
CA ARG A 267 -15.85 1.81 0.10
C ARG A 267 -17.02 2.78 0.23
N LYS A 268 -17.28 3.26 1.44
CA LYS A 268 -18.32 4.27 1.70
C LYS A 268 -17.99 5.63 1.09
N ASP A 269 -16.77 6.13 1.32
CA ASP A 269 -16.37 7.48 0.92
C ASP A 269 -16.30 7.65 -0.60
N PHE A 270 -16.02 6.57 -1.32
CA PHE A 270 -15.99 6.56 -2.79
C PHE A 270 -17.27 5.99 -3.44
N ASP A 271 -18.30 5.67 -2.66
CA ASP A 271 -19.52 5.00 -3.14
C ASP A 271 -19.22 3.76 -3.99
N ALA A 272 -18.28 2.95 -3.50
CA ALA A 272 -17.74 1.80 -4.21
C ALA A 272 -17.83 0.52 -3.35
N PRO A 273 -19.04 0.04 -3.01
CA PRO A 273 -19.22 -1.06 -2.06
C PRO A 273 -18.60 -2.39 -2.51
N LYS A 274 -18.36 -2.54 -3.81
CA LYS A 274 -17.77 -3.74 -4.43
C LYS A 274 -16.28 -3.59 -4.76
N ALA A 275 -15.68 -2.43 -4.50
CA ALA A 275 -14.27 -2.20 -4.79
C ALA A 275 -13.40 -3.21 -4.03
N LYS A 276 -12.46 -3.81 -4.72
CA LYS A 276 -11.54 -4.80 -4.17
C LYS A 276 -10.48 -4.12 -3.29
N PHE A 277 -9.86 -4.87 -2.39
CA PHE A 277 -8.82 -4.34 -1.51
C PHE A 277 -7.64 -5.30 -1.44
N VAL A 278 -6.45 -4.81 -1.73
CA VAL A 278 -5.21 -5.59 -1.60
C VAL A 278 -4.30 -4.92 -0.58
N CYS A 279 -3.91 -5.69 0.44
CA CYS A 279 -2.96 -5.27 1.47
C CYS A 279 -1.61 -5.96 1.23
N ALA A 280 -0.50 -5.25 1.37
CA ALA A 280 0.84 -5.83 1.40
C ALA A 280 1.42 -5.76 2.82
N THR A 281 2.06 -6.85 3.29
CA THR A 281 2.78 -6.85 4.57
C THR A 281 4.06 -6.04 4.49
N LEU A 282 4.72 -5.75 5.64
CA LEU A 282 5.96 -4.97 5.63
C LEU A 282 7.18 -5.72 5.03
N GLY A 283 7.16 -7.05 5.05
CA GLY A 283 8.16 -7.89 4.37
C GLY A 283 9.55 -7.98 5.00
N GLN A 284 9.89 -7.14 5.96
CA GLN A 284 11.23 -7.11 6.57
C GLN A 284 11.54 -8.31 7.46
N THR A 285 10.53 -8.95 8.04
CA THR A 285 10.67 -10.05 8.98
C THR A 285 9.70 -11.18 8.62
N SER A 286 10.17 -12.42 8.70
CA SER A 286 9.30 -13.58 8.44
C SER A 286 8.28 -13.80 9.57
N LYS A 287 7.22 -14.56 9.26
CA LYS A 287 6.16 -14.91 10.23
C LYS A 287 6.70 -15.54 11.51
N GLU A 288 7.76 -16.35 11.37
CA GLU A 288 8.36 -17.11 12.48
C GLU A 288 9.27 -16.22 13.36
N LYS A 289 9.79 -15.13 12.80
CA LYS A 289 10.75 -14.24 13.47
C LYS A 289 10.10 -12.97 14.01
N ALA A 290 8.95 -12.56 13.49
CA ALA A 290 8.24 -11.36 13.93
C ALA A 290 7.86 -11.44 15.40
N LYS A 291 8.06 -10.35 16.14
CA LYS A 291 7.80 -10.25 17.61
C LYS A 291 7.19 -8.89 17.95
N GLY A 292 6.56 -8.82 19.13
CA GLY A 292 5.99 -7.57 19.66
C GLY A 292 5.04 -6.89 18.68
N ASN A 293 5.12 -5.58 18.57
CA ASN A 293 4.24 -4.78 17.72
C ASN A 293 4.34 -5.15 16.23
N GLU A 294 5.52 -5.54 15.76
CA GLU A 294 5.69 -5.99 14.38
C GLU A 294 4.86 -7.25 14.09
N LYS A 295 4.84 -8.19 15.03
CA LYS A 295 4.01 -9.39 14.91
C LYS A 295 2.53 -9.06 14.92
N LEU A 296 2.08 -8.18 15.81
CA LEU A 296 0.68 -7.74 15.87
C LEU A 296 0.21 -7.16 14.53
N ILE A 297 1.03 -6.32 13.92
CA ILE A 297 0.72 -5.70 12.62
C ILE A 297 0.74 -6.74 11.49
N LEU A 298 1.73 -7.63 11.46
CA LEU A 298 1.82 -8.71 10.47
C LEU A 298 0.61 -9.64 10.56
N ASP A 299 0.27 -10.09 11.79
CA ASP A 299 -0.88 -10.95 12.03
C ASP A 299 -2.19 -10.27 11.61
N ALA A 300 -2.34 -8.98 11.90
CA ALA A 300 -3.50 -8.18 11.49
C ALA A 300 -3.67 -8.10 9.97
N MET A 301 -2.56 -7.84 9.25
CA MET A 301 -2.58 -7.79 7.78
C MET A 301 -2.91 -9.14 7.16
N LEU A 302 -2.42 -10.23 7.74
CA LEU A 302 -2.73 -11.59 7.27
C LEU A 302 -4.19 -11.98 7.60
N ALA A 303 -4.68 -11.57 8.78
CA ALA A 303 -6.02 -11.90 9.23
C ALA A 303 -7.11 -11.26 8.37
N ILE A 304 -6.88 -10.08 7.78
CA ILE A 304 -7.93 -9.35 7.05
C ILE A 304 -8.41 -10.10 5.79
N SER A 305 -7.57 -10.97 5.22
CA SER A 305 -7.91 -11.85 4.09
C SER A 305 -8.28 -13.28 4.52
N ASP A 306 -8.27 -13.56 5.83
CA ASP A 306 -8.71 -14.87 6.35
C ASP A 306 -10.23 -15.00 6.25
N THR A 307 -10.70 -15.81 5.33
CA THR A 307 -12.12 -16.02 5.07
C THR A 307 -12.84 -16.75 6.21
N SER A 308 -12.12 -17.44 7.09
CA SER A 308 -12.68 -18.05 8.29
C SER A 308 -13.00 -17.00 9.35
N LYS A 309 -12.15 -15.99 9.47
CA LYS A 309 -12.32 -14.86 10.41
C LYS A 309 -13.25 -13.78 9.85
N TYR A 310 -13.15 -13.50 8.56
CA TYR A 310 -13.93 -12.47 7.88
C TYR A 310 -14.64 -13.01 6.61
N PRO A 311 -15.63 -13.90 6.75
CA PRO A 311 -16.32 -14.49 5.59
C PRO A 311 -17.01 -13.45 4.69
N VAL A 312 -17.38 -12.29 5.25
CA VAL A 312 -17.98 -11.17 4.51
C VAL A 312 -16.99 -10.49 3.55
N LEU A 313 -15.69 -10.68 3.73
CA LEU A 313 -14.63 -10.11 2.87
C LEU A 313 -14.11 -11.13 1.83
N LYS A 314 -14.68 -12.35 1.81
CA LYS A 314 -14.30 -13.41 0.88
C LYS A 314 -14.47 -12.96 -0.58
N GLY A 315 -13.40 -13.08 -1.38
CA GLY A 315 -13.39 -12.69 -2.79
C GLY A 315 -13.27 -11.18 -3.03
N ASP A 316 -13.17 -10.38 -1.96
CA ASP A 316 -13.08 -8.92 -2.04
C ASP A 316 -11.79 -8.35 -1.44
N VAL A 317 -11.09 -9.14 -0.62
CA VAL A 317 -9.86 -8.71 0.06
C VAL A 317 -8.79 -9.77 -0.07
N ALA A 318 -7.57 -9.35 -0.39
CA ALA A 318 -6.38 -10.19 -0.42
C ALA A 318 -5.23 -9.54 0.35
N THR A 319 -4.34 -10.38 0.90
CA THR A 319 -3.09 -9.93 1.53
C THR A 319 -1.90 -10.59 0.85
N VAL A 320 -1.00 -9.76 0.35
CA VAL A 320 0.29 -10.19 -0.19
C VAL A 320 1.30 -10.31 0.95
N TYR A 321 1.80 -11.50 1.19
CA TYR A 321 2.90 -11.73 2.14
C TYR A 321 4.24 -11.45 1.46
N THR A 322 4.81 -10.29 1.73
CA THR A 322 5.93 -9.74 0.96
C THR A 322 7.33 -10.15 1.45
N ASN A 323 7.46 -10.84 2.60
CA ASN A 323 8.80 -11.19 3.12
C ASN A 323 9.67 -11.98 2.12
N PRO A 324 9.16 -13.01 1.42
CA PRO A 324 9.97 -13.79 0.49
C PRO A 324 10.44 -13.02 -0.75
N ILE A 325 9.75 -11.94 -1.08
CA ILE A 325 9.98 -11.13 -2.30
C ILE A 325 10.61 -9.77 -2.00
N SER A 326 10.83 -9.45 -0.73
CA SER A 326 11.49 -8.20 -0.29
C SER A 326 13.00 -8.42 -0.18
N MET A 327 13.75 -7.50 -0.76
CA MET A 327 15.21 -7.50 -0.79
C MET A 327 15.77 -6.19 -0.26
N GLY A 328 17.03 -6.17 0.13
CA GLY A 328 17.70 -5.00 0.66
C GLY A 328 17.61 -4.92 2.19
N SER A 329 17.31 -3.75 2.71
CA SER A 329 17.23 -3.51 4.16
C SER A 329 15.79 -3.58 4.69
N SER A 330 15.57 -3.12 5.93
CA SER A 330 14.25 -3.09 6.55
C SER A 330 13.29 -2.07 5.88
N SER A 331 12.00 -2.24 6.12
CA SER A 331 10.93 -1.40 5.56
C SER A 331 11.04 0.07 5.96
N ASN A 332 11.47 0.37 7.21
CA ASN A 332 11.68 1.76 7.66
C ASN A 332 12.90 2.43 7.00
N ALA A 333 13.84 1.65 6.48
CA ALA A 333 14.94 2.14 5.64
C ALA A 333 14.61 2.04 4.13
N HIS A 334 13.32 1.86 3.79
CA HIS A 334 12.82 1.76 2.42
C HIS A 334 13.58 0.72 1.60
N TYR A 335 13.87 -0.44 2.22
CA TYR A 335 14.60 -1.56 1.64
C TYR A 335 15.97 -1.16 1.04
N GLY A 336 16.59 -0.07 1.54
CA GLY A 336 17.83 0.48 1.00
C GLY A 336 17.69 1.10 -0.41
N GLY A 337 16.45 1.29 -0.86
CA GLY A 337 16.15 1.73 -2.21
C GLY A 337 16.25 0.62 -3.26
N ASN A 338 16.13 -0.66 -2.86
CA ASN A 338 16.20 -1.80 -3.77
C ASN A 338 14.98 -1.83 -4.70
N ALA A 339 15.19 -1.59 -5.99
CA ALA A 339 14.11 -1.52 -6.99
C ALA A 339 13.39 -2.85 -7.17
N LYS A 340 14.08 -3.99 -6.99
CA LYS A 340 13.46 -5.33 -7.10
C LYS A 340 12.36 -5.51 -6.05
N THR A 341 12.52 -4.96 -4.85
CA THR A 341 11.45 -4.99 -3.83
C THR A 341 10.20 -4.27 -4.31
N TYR A 342 10.34 -3.07 -4.86
CA TYR A 342 9.19 -2.29 -5.34
C TYR A 342 8.52 -2.95 -6.54
N MET A 343 9.30 -3.50 -7.47
CA MET A 343 8.76 -4.27 -8.60
C MET A 343 8.04 -5.53 -8.14
N ASN A 344 8.69 -6.36 -7.33
CA ASN A 344 8.11 -7.63 -6.88
C ASN A 344 6.84 -7.43 -6.05
N VAL A 345 6.85 -6.47 -5.12
CA VAL A 345 5.66 -6.15 -4.31
C VAL A 345 4.55 -5.58 -5.20
N GLY A 346 4.90 -4.70 -6.14
CA GLY A 346 3.95 -4.14 -7.09
C GLY A 346 3.31 -5.20 -7.97
N LEU A 347 4.11 -6.09 -8.55
CA LEU A 347 3.63 -7.20 -9.37
C LEU A 347 2.70 -8.13 -8.57
N ALA A 348 3.10 -8.53 -7.36
CA ALA A 348 2.29 -9.40 -6.52
C ALA A 348 0.97 -8.74 -6.06
N MET A 349 0.98 -7.43 -5.78
CA MET A 349 -0.25 -6.69 -5.47
C MET A 349 -1.16 -6.55 -6.69
N GLY A 350 -0.58 -6.31 -7.86
CA GLY A 350 -1.32 -6.26 -9.13
C GLY A 350 -1.96 -7.59 -9.47
N GLU A 351 -1.21 -8.70 -9.36
CA GLU A 351 -1.71 -10.06 -9.56
C GLU A 351 -2.87 -10.39 -8.62
N ALA A 352 -2.71 -10.14 -7.31
CA ALA A 352 -3.77 -10.34 -6.33
C ALA A 352 -5.03 -9.50 -6.65
N MET A 353 -4.86 -8.28 -7.17
CA MET A 353 -5.98 -7.45 -7.59
C MET A 353 -6.69 -8.05 -8.81
N VAL A 354 -5.94 -8.52 -9.82
CA VAL A 354 -6.49 -9.19 -11.01
C VAL A 354 -7.28 -10.45 -10.61
N GLU A 355 -6.74 -11.26 -9.70
CA GLU A 355 -7.44 -12.44 -9.17
C GLU A 355 -8.77 -12.07 -8.51
N LEU A 356 -8.78 -11.04 -7.65
CA LEU A 356 -10.01 -10.58 -7.00
C LEU A 356 -11.05 -10.05 -8.01
N LEU A 357 -10.62 -9.37 -9.06
CA LEU A 357 -11.51 -8.87 -10.12
C LEU A 357 -12.10 -9.98 -10.98
N SER A 358 -11.37 -11.08 -11.16
CA SER A 358 -11.79 -12.25 -11.94
C SER A 358 -12.78 -13.15 -11.18
N ASN A 359 -12.78 -13.11 -9.86
CA ASN A 359 -13.73 -13.84 -9.02
C ASN A 359 -15.08 -13.11 -9.02
N LYS A 360 -16.01 -13.56 -9.89
CA LYS A 360 -17.40 -13.06 -9.97
C LYS A 360 -18.31 -13.76 -8.99
#